data_1c6556b1d7291076086921de44445aef
#
_entry.id   1c6556b1d7291076086921de44445aef
#
_cell.length_a   1.000
_cell.length_b   1.000
_cell.length_c   1.000
_cell.angle_alpha   90.00
_cell.angle_beta   90.00
_cell.angle_gamma   90.00
#
_symmetry.space_group_name_H-M   'P 1'
#
loop_
_entity.id
_entity.type
_entity.pdbx_description
1 polymer ?
#
loop_
_entity_poly.entity_id
_entity_poly.type
_entity_poly.pdbx_seq_one_letter_code
_entity_poly.pdbx_strand_id
1 'polypeptide(L)'
;FDPDDKISGGQGFIYASSIVVAMKKLKLKEDDEGNKISEVRGIRAGCKIMKTRYAKPFESVQVKIPYETGMNPYSGLVDMFESKGLLTKDGNSLKYTLADGTVIKQFRKAWERNEDGSLDKVMEDFTKNPHRDTKSATIEEEVTE
;
A
#
# COMPACT_ATOMS: atom_id res chain seq x y z
N PHE A 1 12.96 9.58 3.98
CA PHE A 1 14.15 8.74 4.24
C PHE A 1 15.32 9.31 3.46
N ASP A 2 16.44 9.49 4.16
CA ASP A 2 17.70 9.88 3.53
C ASP A 2 18.28 8.66 2.78
N PRO A 3 18.68 8.79 1.52
CA PRO A 3 19.35 7.71 0.81
C PRO A 3 20.68 7.29 1.46
N ASP A 4 21.25 8.15 2.31
CA ASP A 4 22.49 7.90 3.04
C ASP A 4 22.28 7.35 4.46
N ASP A 5 21.04 7.05 4.86
CA ASP A 5 20.73 6.42 6.15
C ASP A 5 21.53 5.09 6.29
N LYS A 6 22.39 5.06 7.28
CA LYS A 6 23.26 3.90 7.55
C LYS A 6 22.70 3.08 8.70
N ILE A 7 22.76 1.77 8.56
CA ILE A 7 22.38 0.82 9.59
C ILE A 7 23.54 0.67 10.58
N SER A 8 23.25 0.89 11.87
CA SER A 8 24.20 0.61 12.94
C SER A 8 24.54 -0.88 13.02
N GLY A 9 25.79 -1.23 13.26
CA GLY A 9 26.24 -2.62 13.38
C GLY A 9 27.02 -3.15 12.17
N GLY A 10 27.22 -2.31 11.16
CA GLY A 10 28.07 -2.61 10.01
C GLY A 10 27.38 -3.39 8.89
N GLN A 11 28.09 -3.59 7.81
CA GLN A 11 27.58 -4.21 6.58
C GLN A 11 27.26 -5.70 6.72
N GLY A 12 27.84 -6.37 7.70
CA GLY A 12 27.59 -7.80 7.94
C GLY A 12 26.11 -8.11 8.21
N PHE A 13 25.41 -7.25 8.95
CA PHE A 13 23.97 -7.40 9.17
C PHE A 13 23.17 -7.24 7.89
N ILE A 14 23.55 -6.32 7.03
CA ILE A 14 22.88 -6.09 5.75
C ILE A 14 23.05 -7.31 4.84
N TYR A 15 24.24 -7.88 4.76
CA TYR A 15 24.51 -9.06 3.92
C TYR A 15 23.80 -10.32 4.44
N ALA A 16 23.73 -10.49 5.76
CA ALA A 16 23.08 -11.66 6.39
C ALA A 16 21.55 -11.58 6.33
N SER A 17 20.99 -10.37 6.35
CA SER A 17 19.54 -10.17 6.35
C SER A 17 18.91 -10.44 4.98
N SER A 18 17.76 -11.10 4.96
CA SER A 18 16.96 -11.31 3.75
C SER A 18 16.11 -10.09 3.41
N ILE A 19 15.64 -9.39 4.42
CA ILE A 19 14.84 -8.17 4.28
C ILE A 19 15.33 -7.14 5.29
N VAL A 20 15.53 -5.91 4.85
CA VAL A 20 15.84 -4.75 5.69
C VAL A 20 14.79 -3.67 5.43
N VAL A 21 14.08 -3.27 6.48
CA VAL A 21 13.06 -2.22 6.43
C VAL A 21 13.49 -1.06 7.30
N ALA A 22 13.63 0.12 6.71
CA ALA A 22 13.79 1.37 7.45
C ALA A 22 12.42 1.92 7.84
N MET A 23 12.27 2.32 9.09
CA MET A 23 11.02 2.85 9.62
C MET A 23 11.21 4.25 10.17
N LYS A 24 10.30 5.15 9.81
CA LYS A 24 10.25 6.52 10.32
C LYS A 24 8.94 6.76 11.07
N LYS A 25 9.06 7.22 12.31
CA LYS A 25 7.91 7.55 13.16
C LYS A 25 7.41 8.97 12.84
N LEU A 26 6.14 9.08 12.54
CA LEU A 26 5.40 10.34 12.36
C LEU A 26 4.18 10.36 13.28
N LYS A 27 3.67 11.54 13.58
CA LYS A 27 2.43 11.69 14.37
C LYS A 27 1.21 11.44 13.48
N LEU A 28 0.28 10.61 13.96
CA LEU A 28 -1.01 10.42 13.33
C LEU A 28 -1.99 11.47 13.87
N LYS A 29 -2.33 12.44 13.03
CA LYS A 29 -3.26 13.53 13.33
C LYS A 29 -4.48 13.45 12.43
N GLU A 30 -5.23 12.38 12.57
CA GLU A 30 -6.46 12.12 11.81
C GLU A 30 -7.52 11.57 12.75
N ASP A 31 -8.80 11.90 12.46
CA ASP A 31 -9.94 11.28 13.12
C ASP A 31 -10.28 9.91 12.51
N ASP A 32 -11.32 9.25 13.02
CA ASP A 32 -11.77 7.94 12.52
C ASP A 32 -12.27 7.99 11.08
N GLU A 33 -12.57 9.19 10.58
CA GLU A 33 -13.00 9.42 9.20
C GLU A 33 -11.86 9.79 8.24
N GLY A 34 -10.63 9.93 8.75
CA GLY A 34 -9.45 10.31 7.98
C GLY A 34 -9.30 11.82 7.78
N ASN A 35 -10.11 12.64 8.46
CA ASN A 35 -9.96 14.09 8.42
C ASN A 35 -8.80 14.54 9.30
N LYS A 36 -8.06 15.53 8.84
CA LYS A 36 -6.94 16.11 9.62
C LYS A 36 -7.44 16.84 10.85
N ILE A 37 -6.87 16.52 11.99
CA ILE A 37 -7.12 17.15 13.28
C ILE A 37 -5.82 17.59 13.93
N SER A 38 -5.92 18.45 14.96
CA SER A 38 -4.73 18.93 15.70
C SER A 38 -4.23 17.93 16.75
N GLU A 39 -5.12 17.07 17.26
CA GLU A 39 -4.81 16.07 18.26
C GLU A 39 -4.02 14.90 17.66
N VAL A 40 -3.02 14.41 18.42
CA VAL A 40 -2.27 13.19 18.06
C VAL A 40 -3.03 11.97 18.55
N ARG A 41 -3.56 11.18 17.63
CA ARG A 41 -4.32 9.95 17.93
C ARG A 41 -3.55 8.65 17.73
N GLY A 42 -2.32 8.72 17.30
CA GLY A 42 -1.52 7.54 17.07
C GLY A 42 -0.19 7.84 16.40
N ILE A 43 0.35 6.82 15.77
CA ILE A 43 1.60 6.85 15.02
C ILE A 43 1.30 6.54 13.55
N ARG A 44 1.95 7.28 12.67
CA ARG A 44 2.10 6.91 11.27
C ARG A 44 3.53 6.43 11.08
N ALA A 45 3.70 5.18 10.68
CA ALA A 45 5.01 4.62 10.39
C ALA A 45 5.25 4.64 8.88
N GLY A 46 6.22 5.43 8.44
CA GLY A 46 6.74 5.35 7.08
C GLY A 46 7.72 4.18 7.00
N CYS A 47 7.39 3.15 6.24
CA CYS A 47 8.21 1.96 6.07
C CYS A 47 8.80 1.95 4.66
N LYS A 48 10.12 1.79 4.54
CA LYS A 48 10.82 1.70 3.26
C LYS A 48 11.68 0.45 3.22
N ILE A 49 11.54 -0.34 2.19
CA ILE A 49 12.36 -1.53 1.98
C ILE A 49 13.73 -1.10 1.45
N MET A 50 14.76 -1.25 2.29
CA MET A 50 16.14 -0.91 1.94
C MET A 50 16.85 -2.07 1.24
N LYS A 51 16.51 -3.29 1.60
CA LYS A 51 17.02 -4.52 0.99
C LYS A 51 15.97 -5.60 0.99
N THR A 52 15.87 -6.34 -0.09
CA THR A 52 15.10 -7.58 -0.18
C THR A 52 15.72 -8.51 -1.21
N ARG A 53 15.65 -9.83 -0.96
CA ARG A 53 16.04 -10.88 -1.90
C ARG A 53 14.86 -11.39 -2.74
N TYR A 54 13.64 -10.99 -2.40
CA TYR A 54 12.42 -11.59 -2.94
C TYR A 54 11.64 -10.67 -3.90
N ALA A 55 11.87 -9.36 -3.81
CA ALA A 55 11.12 -8.38 -4.56
C ALA A 55 11.99 -7.15 -4.91
N LYS A 56 11.42 -6.19 -5.59
CA LYS A 56 12.08 -4.94 -5.93
C LYS A 56 12.32 -4.09 -4.68
N PRO A 57 13.56 -3.62 -4.41
CA PRO A 57 13.86 -2.76 -3.26
C PRO A 57 13.33 -1.33 -3.45
N PHE A 58 13.43 -0.52 -2.40
CA PHE A 58 13.07 0.90 -2.32
C PHE A 58 11.59 1.22 -2.45
N GLU A 59 10.71 0.23 -2.38
CA GLU A 59 9.29 0.48 -2.21
C GLU A 59 8.99 0.98 -0.79
N SER A 60 8.03 1.88 -0.67
CA SER A 60 7.63 2.46 0.61
C SER A 60 6.13 2.44 0.79
N VAL A 61 5.71 2.27 2.04
CA VAL A 61 4.31 2.30 2.44
C VAL A 61 4.19 3.05 3.78
N GLN A 62 3.07 3.73 3.98
CA GLN A 62 2.74 4.32 5.28
C GLN A 62 1.69 3.46 5.98
N VAL A 63 1.99 3.10 7.22
CA VAL A 63 1.11 2.31 8.08
C VAL A 63 0.58 3.19 9.20
N LYS A 64 -0.73 3.18 9.43
CA LYS A 64 -1.38 3.93 10.52
C LYS A 64 -1.58 3.01 11.71
N ILE A 65 -1.18 3.48 12.89
CA ILE A 65 -1.29 2.76 14.17
C ILE A 65 -2.00 3.67 15.18
N PRO A 66 -3.33 3.69 15.22
CA PRO A 66 -4.09 4.41 16.23
C PRO A 66 -3.83 3.85 17.63
N TYR A 67 -3.75 4.71 18.66
CA TYR A 67 -3.51 4.26 20.04
C TYR A 67 -4.63 3.41 20.61
N GLU A 68 -5.88 3.70 20.22
CA GLU A 68 -7.05 3.01 20.75
C GLU A 68 -7.25 1.61 20.15
N THR A 69 -7.05 1.46 18.86
CA THR A 69 -7.38 0.23 18.12
C THR A 69 -6.16 -0.58 17.68
N GLY A 70 -4.97 0.02 17.70
CA GLY A 70 -3.78 -0.60 17.14
C GLY A 70 -3.77 -0.59 15.60
N MET A 71 -2.85 -1.31 15.02
CA MET A 71 -2.68 -1.38 13.57
C MET A 71 -3.74 -2.28 12.93
N ASN A 72 -4.43 -1.76 11.93
CA ASN A 72 -5.23 -2.59 11.06
C ASN A 72 -4.29 -3.44 10.17
N PRO A 73 -4.50 -4.78 10.05
CA PRO A 73 -3.67 -5.65 9.22
C PRO A 73 -3.57 -5.21 7.75
N TYR A 74 -4.56 -4.51 7.25
CA TYR A 74 -4.61 -4.01 5.88
C TYR A 74 -4.15 -2.56 5.72
N SER A 75 -3.59 -1.95 6.78
CA SER A 75 -3.16 -0.56 6.76
C SER A 75 -2.09 -0.32 5.69
N GLY A 76 -2.31 0.67 4.84
CA GLY A 76 -1.42 1.04 3.75
C GLY A 76 -1.61 0.25 2.46
N LEU A 77 -2.36 -0.86 2.44
CA LEU A 77 -2.56 -1.68 1.24
C LEU A 77 -3.35 -0.96 0.16
N VAL A 78 -4.41 -0.23 0.52
CA VAL A 78 -5.23 0.51 -0.45
C VAL A 78 -4.39 1.56 -1.16
N ASP A 79 -3.60 2.34 -0.43
CA ASP A 79 -2.69 3.34 -1.01
C ASP A 79 -1.63 2.70 -1.91
N MET A 80 -1.08 1.57 -1.49
CA MET A 80 -0.10 0.83 -2.28
C MET A 80 -0.72 0.29 -3.58
N PHE A 81 -1.90 -0.30 -3.53
CA PHE A 81 -2.59 -0.83 -4.70
C PHE A 81 -3.00 0.29 -5.67
N GLU A 82 -3.42 1.44 -5.15
CA GLU A 82 -3.71 2.62 -5.96
C GLU A 82 -2.44 3.16 -6.64
N SER A 83 -1.33 3.27 -5.91
CA SER A 83 -0.04 3.75 -6.46
C SER A 83 0.54 2.81 -7.52
N LYS A 84 0.27 1.51 -7.41
CA LYS A 84 0.66 0.50 -8.42
C LYS A 84 -0.30 0.41 -9.60
N GLY A 85 -1.39 1.18 -9.59
CA GLY A 85 -2.41 1.16 -10.63
C GLY A 85 -3.32 -0.07 -10.61
N LEU A 86 -3.29 -0.87 -9.54
CA LEU A 86 -4.20 -2.01 -9.35
C LEU A 86 -5.62 -1.55 -9.02
N LEU A 87 -5.73 -0.62 -8.07
CA LEU A 87 -6.98 0.09 -7.80
C LEU A 87 -7.00 1.39 -8.57
N THR A 88 -8.02 1.59 -9.37
CA THR A 88 -8.21 2.78 -10.20
C THR A 88 -9.42 3.57 -9.74
N LYS A 89 -9.35 4.90 -9.87
CA LYS A 89 -10.46 5.79 -9.53
C LYS A 89 -11.58 5.68 -10.56
N ASP A 90 -12.81 5.60 -10.07
CA ASP A 90 -14.03 5.66 -10.86
C ASP A 90 -15.04 6.54 -10.12
N GLY A 91 -15.05 7.83 -10.43
CA GLY A 91 -15.76 8.84 -9.66
C GLY A 91 -15.23 8.94 -8.23
N ASN A 92 -16.10 8.79 -7.25
CA ASN A 92 -15.74 8.79 -5.82
C ASN A 92 -15.36 7.40 -5.29
N SER A 93 -15.33 6.39 -6.14
CA SER A 93 -15.03 5.01 -5.78
C SER A 93 -13.69 4.57 -6.34
N LEU A 94 -13.19 3.46 -5.82
CA LEU A 94 -12.05 2.72 -6.37
C LEU A 94 -12.56 1.40 -6.92
N LYS A 95 -12.03 0.97 -8.07
CA LYS A 95 -12.39 -0.28 -8.73
C LYS A 95 -11.17 -1.16 -8.98
N TYR A 96 -11.41 -2.45 -8.97
CA TYR A 96 -10.49 -3.48 -9.42
C TYR A 96 -11.22 -4.44 -10.36
N THR A 97 -10.58 -4.78 -11.47
CA THR A 97 -11.10 -5.78 -12.40
C THR A 97 -10.33 -7.07 -12.23
N LEU A 98 -11.00 -8.13 -11.81
CA LEU A 98 -10.43 -9.48 -11.69
C LEU A 98 -10.04 -10.04 -13.07
N ALA A 99 -9.19 -11.06 -13.08
CA ALA A 99 -8.77 -11.74 -14.31
C ALA A 99 -9.94 -12.36 -15.11
N ASP A 100 -11.02 -12.75 -14.43
CA ASP A 100 -12.25 -13.26 -15.04
C ASP A 100 -13.18 -12.18 -15.62
N GLY A 101 -12.81 -10.90 -15.48
CA GLY A 101 -13.60 -9.75 -15.91
C GLY A 101 -14.57 -9.18 -14.86
N THR A 102 -14.69 -9.84 -13.70
CA THR A 102 -15.52 -9.32 -12.59
C THR A 102 -14.94 -8.02 -12.05
N VAL A 103 -15.79 -6.99 -11.90
CA VAL A 103 -15.40 -5.68 -11.37
C VAL A 103 -15.87 -5.55 -9.92
N ILE A 104 -14.94 -5.23 -9.02
CA ILE A 104 -15.25 -4.85 -7.64
C ILE A 104 -15.10 -3.33 -7.56
N LYS A 105 -16.18 -2.64 -7.25
CA LYS A 105 -16.21 -1.17 -7.10
C LYS A 105 -16.83 -0.80 -5.77
N GLN A 106 -16.08 -0.03 -4.98
CA GLN A 106 -16.56 0.46 -3.67
C GLN A 106 -15.79 1.70 -3.24
N PHE A 107 -16.31 2.38 -2.22
CA PHE A 107 -15.63 3.53 -1.64
C PHE A 107 -14.33 3.12 -0.94
N ARG A 108 -13.36 4.06 -0.88
CA ARG A 108 -12.07 3.84 -0.21
C ARG A 108 -12.22 3.26 1.20
N LYS A 109 -13.13 3.80 2.02
CA LYS A 109 -13.37 3.30 3.39
C LYS A 109 -13.81 1.84 3.44
N ALA A 110 -14.60 1.39 2.49
CA ALA A 110 -15.03 -0.01 2.40
C ALA A 110 -13.84 -0.92 2.04
N TRP A 111 -12.98 -0.48 1.13
CA TRP A 111 -11.73 -1.16 0.82
C TRP A 111 -10.81 -1.26 2.05
N GLU A 112 -10.62 -0.15 2.78
CA GLU A 112 -9.75 -0.10 3.97
C GLU A 112 -10.25 -0.98 5.11
N ARG A 113 -11.55 -1.09 5.31
CA ARG A 113 -12.16 -1.97 6.31
C ARG A 113 -12.07 -3.45 5.93
N ASN A 114 -12.12 -3.75 4.64
CA ASN A 114 -12.06 -5.11 4.10
C ASN A 114 -13.05 -6.10 4.75
N GLU A 115 -14.22 -5.60 5.16
CA GLU A 115 -15.25 -6.42 5.83
C GLU A 115 -15.80 -7.52 4.90
N ASP A 116 -15.84 -7.26 3.61
CA ASP A 116 -16.30 -8.20 2.58
C ASP A 116 -15.17 -9.09 1.99
N GLY A 117 -13.93 -8.93 2.45
CA GLY A 117 -12.78 -9.67 1.97
C GLY A 117 -12.30 -9.28 0.56
N SER A 118 -12.68 -8.10 0.07
CA SER A 118 -12.32 -7.65 -1.29
C SER A 118 -10.82 -7.48 -1.49
N LEU A 119 -10.08 -6.98 -0.49
CA LEU A 119 -8.62 -6.89 -0.58
C LEU A 119 -7.95 -8.26 -0.67
N ASP A 120 -8.47 -9.25 0.05
CA ASP A 120 -7.96 -10.61 -0.02
C ASP A 120 -8.17 -11.20 -1.42
N LYS A 121 -9.31 -10.94 -2.05
CA LYS A 121 -9.58 -11.34 -3.44
C LYS A 121 -8.64 -10.68 -4.43
N VAL A 122 -8.37 -9.39 -4.25
CA VAL A 122 -7.41 -8.64 -5.08
C VAL A 122 -6.00 -9.22 -4.94
N MET A 123 -5.56 -9.49 -3.71
CA MET A 123 -4.25 -10.09 -3.44
C MET A 123 -4.13 -11.49 -4.06
N GLU A 124 -5.15 -12.31 -3.93
CA GLU A 124 -5.18 -13.64 -4.51
C GLU A 124 -5.16 -13.62 -6.05
N ASP A 125 -5.99 -12.78 -6.65
CA ASP A 125 -6.04 -12.61 -8.11
C ASP A 125 -4.70 -12.08 -8.66
N PHE A 126 -4.13 -11.09 -8.01
CA PHE A 126 -2.83 -10.53 -8.41
C PHE A 126 -1.68 -11.54 -8.25
N THR A 127 -1.70 -12.35 -7.19
CA THR A 127 -0.68 -13.38 -6.97
C THR A 127 -0.76 -14.50 -8.03
N LYS A 128 -1.96 -14.86 -8.44
CA LYS A 128 -2.18 -15.86 -9.51
C LYS A 128 -1.86 -15.32 -10.91
N ASN A 129 -1.98 -14.00 -11.10
CA ASN A 129 -1.80 -13.34 -12.40
C ASN A 129 -0.80 -12.17 -12.30
N PRO A 130 0.49 -12.40 -11.92
CA PRO A 130 1.44 -11.33 -11.61
C PRO A 130 1.89 -10.48 -12.81
N HIS A 131 1.72 -10.97 -14.03
CA HIS A 131 2.12 -10.28 -15.27
C HIS A 131 0.99 -9.49 -15.93
N ARG A 132 -0.11 -9.32 -15.23
CA ARG A 132 -1.23 -8.52 -15.71
C ARG A 132 -0.85 -7.04 -15.72
N ASP A 133 -0.55 -6.53 -16.91
CA ASP A 133 -0.12 -5.15 -17.11
C ASP A 133 -1.34 -4.23 -17.04
N THR A 134 -1.60 -3.68 -15.87
CA THR A 134 -2.72 -2.75 -15.66
C THR A 134 -2.48 -1.40 -16.35
N LYS A 135 -1.26 -1.15 -16.81
CA LYS A 135 -0.90 0.09 -17.51
C LYS A 135 -1.24 0.07 -19.02
N SER A 136 -1.40 -1.11 -19.60
CA SER A 136 -1.72 -1.21 -21.05
C SER A 136 -3.15 -0.82 -21.37
N ALA A 137 -4.09 -0.96 -20.44
CA ALA A 137 -5.48 -0.57 -20.64
C ALA A 137 -5.70 0.97 -20.72
N THR A 138 -4.76 1.76 -20.18
CA THR A 138 -4.86 3.23 -20.17
C THR A 138 -4.29 3.86 -21.44
N ILE A 139 -3.43 3.14 -22.18
CA ILE A 139 -2.79 3.64 -23.40
C ILE A 139 -3.68 3.43 -24.64
N GLU A 140 -4.55 2.42 -24.62
CA GLU A 140 -5.46 2.18 -25.73
C GLU A 140 -6.64 3.18 -25.80
N GLU A 141 -7.01 3.82 -24.68
CA GLU A 141 -8.04 4.88 -24.70
C GLU A 141 -7.52 6.23 -25.20
N GLU A 142 -6.21 6.50 -25.14
CA GLU A 142 -5.62 7.75 -25.67
C GLU A 142 -5.29 7.71 -27.18
N VAL A 143 -5.32 6.54 -27.83
CA VAL A 143 -4.96 6.36 -29.23
C VAL A 143 -6.18 6.33 -30.15
N THR A 144 -7.40 6.38 -29.63
CA THR A 144 -8.66 6.34 -30.39
C THR A 144 -9.36 7.70 -30.54
N GLU A 145 -8.68 8.80 -30.25
CA GLU A 145 -9.09 10.16 -30.69
C GLU A 145 -8.23 10.57 -31.94
#